data_2dbaaa60b564dc3a467df208a84016cc
#
_entry.id   2dbaaa60b564dc3a467df208a84016cc
#
_cell.length_a   1.000
_cell.length_b   1.000
_cell.length_c   1.000
_cell.angle_alpha   90.00
_cell.angle_beta   90.00
_cell.angle_gamma   90.00
#
_symmetry.space_group_name_H-M   'P 1'
#
loop_
_entity.id
_entity.type
_entity.pdbx_description
1 polymer ?
#
loop_
_entity_poly.entity_id
_entity_poly.type
_entity_poly.pdbx_seq_one_letter_code
_entity_poly.pdbx_strand_id
1 'polypeptide(L)'
;MMGEKGERTAAVVLAAGQGKRMQSSVAKQYLLLKERPVIWYSLEAFEKSPVDEVILVTGKEETDWVREHIVDRYGFKKVRAVVAGGAERYHSVCRGLSALDGQDQRPDLVLIHDGARPLISEEVIRRTIEAAREYGSCVAAVPVKDTVKVADGDQFAETTLDRSLLWQIQTPQAFRYGLVKGAYDSLMADPAL
;
A
#
# COMPACT_ATOMS: atom_id res chain seq x y z
N MET A 1 -25.13 -0.78 -28.37
CA MET A 1 -24.00 -1.56 -27.84
C MET A 1 -23.41 -0.75 -26.69
N MET A 2 -23.71 -1.13 -25.44
CA MET A 2 -23.02 -0.56 -24.28
C MET A 2 -21.61 -1.16 -24.31
N GLY A 3 -20.60 -0.32 -24.56
CA GLY A 3 -19.22 -0.76 -24.53
C GLY A 3 -18.94 -1.33 -23.13
N GLU A 4 -18.34 -2.50 -23.04
CA GLU A 4 -17.82 -3.05 -21.80
C GLU A 4 -16.87 -2.02 -21.21
N LYS A 5 -17.30 -1.34 -20.14
CA LYS A 5 -16.39 -0.51 -19.35
C LYS A 5 -15.33 -1.43 -18.77
N GLY A 6 -14.11 -1.28 -19.23
CA GLY A 6 -12.98 -2.04 -18.70
C GLY A 6 -12.93 -1.89 -17.17
N GLU A 7 -12.60 -2.99 -16.48
CA GLU A 7 -12.43 -3.02 -15.02
C GLU A 7 -11.37 -1.99 -14.59
N ARG A 8 -11.70 -1.11 -13.63
CA ARG A 8 -10.81 -0.07 -13.11
C ARG A 8 -10.04 -0.55 -11.89
N THR A 9 -8.76 -0.24 -11.87
CA THR A 9 -7.86 -0.60 -10.79
C THR A 9 -7.21 0.65 -10.19
N ALA A 10 -7.32 0.82 -8.88
CA ALA A 10 -6.64 1.90 -8.15
C ALA A 10 -5.53 1.36 -7.25
N ALA A 11 -4.61 2.22 -6.87
CA ALA A 11 -3.63 1.94 -5.82
C ALA A 11 -3.70 3.00 -4.69
N VAL A 12 -3.60 2.53 -3.45
CA VAL A 12 -3.38 3.36 -2.26
C VAL A 12 -1.94 3.16 -1.81
N VAL A 13 -1.10 4.16 -2.03
CA VAL A 13 0.32 4.14 -1.66
C VAL A 13 0.51 4.87 -0.33
N LEU A 14 0.98 4.14 0.69
CA LEU A 14 1.10 4.63 2.05
C LEU A 14 2.50 5.20 2.29
N ALA A 15 2.57 6.48 2.61
CA ALA A 15 3.78 7.22 2.93
C ALA A 15 3.66 8.07 4.22
N ALA A 16 2.63 7.82 5.06
CA ALA A 16 2.38 8.57 6.29
C ALA A 16 3.25 8.14 7.50
N GLY A 17 4.04 7.07 7.37
CA GLY A 17 4.85 6.54 8.46
C GLY A 17 6.02 7.46 8.83
N GLN A 18 6.11 7.86 10.10
CA GLN A 18 7.17 8.74 10.62
C GLN A 18 8.56 8.08 10.73
N GLY A 19 8.69 6.78 10.45
CA GLY A 19 10.00 6.09 10.47
C GLY A 19 10.72 6.11 11.82
N LYS A 20 10.01 6.14 12.94
CA LYS A 20 10.55 6.27 14.32
C LYS A 20 11.78 5.41 14.64
N ARG A 21 11.92 4.26 13.96
CA ARG A 21 13.05 3.34 14.12
C ARG A 21 14.36 3.81 13.49
N MET A 22 14.33 4.79 12.57
CA MET A 22 15.53 5.23 11.83
C MET A 22 16.23 6.44 12.44
N GLN A 23 15.70 7.04 13.52
CA GLN A 23 16.27 8.20 14.22
C GLN A 23 16.69 9.34 13.27
N SER A 24 16.04 9.47 12.12
CA SER A 24 16.31 10.50 11.11
C SER A 24 15.28 11.61 11.21
N SER A 25 15.73 12.85 11.00
CA SER A 25 14.84 14.02 10.87
C SER A 25 14.00 14.00 9.59
N VAL A 26 14.39 13.19 8.60
CA VAL A 26 13.68 12.99 7.33
C VAL A 26 12.99 11.65 7.37
N ALA A 27 11.69 11.60 7.03
CA ALA A 27 10.94 10.37 6.96
C ALA A 27 11.54 9.42 5.90
N LYS A 28 11.62 8.12 6.21
CA LYS A 28 12.34 7.11 5.41
C LYS A 28 11.94 7.08 3.93
N GLN A 29 10.69 7.37 3.62
CA GLN A 29 10.18 7.39 2.25
C GLN A 29 10.72 8.54 1.41
N TYR A 30 11.27 9.58 2.03
CA TYR A 30 11.87 10.73 1.35
C TYR A 30 13.40 10.72 1.36
N LEU A 31 14.02 9.75 2.04
CA LEU A 31 15.47 9.56 1.95
C LEU A 31 15.86 9.24 0.50
N LEU A 32 17.03 9.76 0.09
CA LEU A 32 17.51 9.51 -1.25
C LEU A 32 18.12 8.11 -1.36
N LEU A 33 17.64 7.36 -2.34
CA LEU A 33 18.26 6.16 -2.85
C LEU A 33 18.84 6.50 -4.22
N LYS A 34 20.18 6.55 -4.32
CA LYS A 34 20.86 7.22 -5.43
C LYS A 34 20.41 8.69 -5.49
N GLU A 35 19.83 9.14 -6.58
CA GLU A 35 19.43 10.54 -6.80
C GLU A 35 17.91 10.78 -6.67
N ARG A 36 17.15 9.77 -6.23
CA ARG A 36 15.69 9.82 -6.13
C ARG A 36 15.21 9.47 -4.73
N PRO A 37 14.14 10.10 -4.23
CA PRO A 37 13.55 9.68 -2.95
C PRO A 37 13.00 8.25 -3.05
N VAL A 38 13.07 7.49 -1.96
CA VAL A 38 12.60 6.08 -1.91
C VAL A 38 11.19 5.93 -2.47
N ILE A 39 10.28 6.84 -2.14
CA ILE A 39 8.89 6.81 -2.63
C ILE A 39 8.80 6.91 -4.15
N TRP A 40 9.75 7.57 -4.80
CA TRP A 40 9.77 7.74 -6.26
C TRP A 40 9.75 6.39 -6.97
N TYR A 41 10.51 5.42 -6.48
CA TYR A 41 10.60 4.09 -7.09
C TYR A 41 9.27 3.33 -7.04
N SER A 42 8.55 3.44 -5.92
CA SER A 42 7.21 2.84 -5.80
C SER A 42 6.22 3.53 -6.74
N LEU A 43 6.19 4.87 -6.76
CA LEU A 43 5.30 5.62 -7.65
C LEU A 43 5.60 5.37 -9.13
N GLU A 44 6.88 5.29 -9.52
CA GLU A 44 7.31 4.98 -10.88
C GLU A 44 6.83 3.59 -11.34
N ALA A 45 6.90 2.59 -10.45
CA ALA A 45 6.38 1.26 -10.76
C ALA A 45 4.86 1.28 -10.99
N PHE A 46 4.10 2.02 -10.16
CA PHE A 46 2.65 2.18 -10.37
C PHE A 46 2.33 3.03 -11.60
N GLU A 47 3.09 4.08 -11.88
CA GLU A 47 2.91 4.91 -13.10
C GLU A 47 3.02 4.08 -14.37
N LYS A 48 3.94 3.10 -14.42
CA LYS A 48 4.16 2.20 -15.57
C LYS A 48 3.22 0.99 -15.60
N SER A 49 2.59 0.65 -14.48
CA SER A 49 1.76 -0.55 -14.33
C SER A 49 0.36 -0.40 -14.96
N PRO A 50 -0.46 -1.48 -15.00
CA PRO A 50 -1.86 -1.42 -15.45
C PRO A 50 -2.82 -0.66 -14.51
N VAL A 51 -2.35 -0.14 -13.37
CA VAL A 51 -3.17 0.65 -12.44
C VAL A 51 -3.61 1.95 -13.12
N ASP A 52 -4.88 2.32 -12.99
CA ASP A 52 -5.46 3.51 -13.64
C ASP A 52 -5.17 4.79 -12.84
N GLU A 53 -5.19 4.67 -11.51
CA GLU A 53 -5.02 5.82 -10.61
C GLU A 53 -4.35 5.45 -9.30
N VAL A 54 -3.71 6.43 -8.66
CA VAL A 54 -3.03 6.31 -7.38
C VAL A 54 -3.54 7.37 -6.41
N ILE A 55 -3.90 6.93 -5.20
CA ILE A 55 -4.07 7.81 -4.04
C ILE A 55 -2.81 7.70 -3.19
N LEU A 56 -2.11 8.80 -3.00
CA LEU A 56 -0.92 8.87 -2.16
C LEU A 56 -1.28 9.37 -0.76
N VAL A 57 -1.00 8.56 0.27
CA VAL A 57 -1.32 8.88 1.66
C VAL A 57 -0.05 9.26 2.41
N THR A 58 0.03 10.49 2.91
CA THR A 58 1.24 11.08 3.52
C THR A 58 1.00 11.54 4.96
N GLY A 59 2.01 12.04 5.63
CA GLY A 59 1.87 12.77 6.88
C GLY A 59 0.93 13.98 6.72
N LYS A 60 0.24 14.36 7.79
CA LYS A 60 -0.78 15.43 7.76
C LYS A 60 -0.20 16.76 7.27
N GLU A 61 0.99 17.10 7.73
CA GLU A 61 1.67 18.37 7.40
C GLU A 61 2.50 18.28 6.10
N GLU A 62 2.49 17.14 5.41
CA GLU A 62 3.36 16.87 4.26
C GLU A 62 2.60 16.90 2.92
N THR A 63 1.27 16.98 2.92
CA THR A 63 0.45 16.83 1.70
C THR A 63 0.84 17.78 0.58
N ASP A 64 0.97 19.09 0.88
CA ASP A 64 1.29 20.09 -0.13
C ASP A 64 2.75 19.95 -0.59
N TRP A 65 3.66 19.73 0.35
CA TRP A 65 5.06 19.50 0.04
C TRP A 65 5.25 18.28 -0.87
N VAL A 66 4.56 17.17 -0.57
CA VAL A 66 4.63 15.94 -1.38
C VAL A 66 4.00 16.17 -2.76
N ARG A 67 2.90 16.92 -2.83
CA ARG A 67 2.31 17.28 -4.11
C ARG A 67 3.33 18.00 -4.98
N GLU A 68 3.94 19.06 -4.49
CA GLU A 68 4.86 19.90 -5.24
C GLU A 68 6.19 19.18 -5.53
N HIS A 69 6.84 18.62 -4.49
CA HIS A 69 8.22 18.14 -4.58
C HIS A 69 8.36 16.68 -5.04
N ILE A 70 7.27 15.92 -5.01
CA ILE A 70 7.27 14.52 -5.46
C ILE A 70 6.39 14.36 -6.68
N VAL A 71 5.10 14.65 -6.58
CA VAL A 71 4.15 14.34 -7.64
C VAL A 71 4.39 15.21 -8.87
N ASP A 72 4.35 16.53 -8.70
CA ASP A 72 4.45 17.48 -9.80
C ASP A 72 5.88 17.55 -10.33
N ARG A 73 6.86 17.57 -9.44
CA ARG A 73 8.29 17.60 -9.80
C ARG A 73 8.70 16.43 -10.69
N TYR A 74 8.20 15.22 -10.44
CA TYR A 74 8.54 14.03 -11.22
C TYR A 74 7.48 13.65 -12.26
N GLY A 75 6.38 14.40 -12.34
CA GLY A 75 5.37 14.26 -13.37
C GLY A 75 4.52 13.00 -13.28
N PHE A 76 4.21 12.53 -12.07
CA PHE A 76 3.35 11.35 -11.85
C PHE A 76 1.90 11.68 -12.19
N LYS A 77 1.43 11.23 -13.33
CA LYS A 77 0.10 11.54 -13.87
C LYS A 77 -1.03 10.72 -13.25
N LYS A 78 -0.71 9.50 -12.77
CA LYS A 78 -1.68 8.61 -12.14
C LYS A 78 -1.98 9.00 -10.69
N VAL A 79 -1.16 9.83 -10.03
CA VAL A 79 -1.43 10.31 -8.67
C VAL A 79 -2.54 11.37 -8.71
N ARG A 80 -3.79 10.93 -8.49
CA ARG A 80 -4.97 11.79 -8.53
C ARG A 80 -5.14 12.63 -7.28
N ALA A 81 -4.83 12.06 -6.11
CA ALA A 81 -4.92 12.78 -4.84
C ALA A 81 -3.73 12.48 -3.93
N VAL A 82 -3.34 13.47 -3.14
CA VAL A 82 -2.45 13.35 -1.99
C VAL A 82 -3.29 13.66 -0.77
N VAL A 83 -3.41 12.71 0.17
CA VAL A 83 -4.28 12.82 1.34
C VAL A 83 -3.52 12.57 2.63
N ALA A 84 -3.96 13.20 3.71
CA ALA A 84 -3.37 13.01 5.03
C ALA A 84 -3.68 11.62 5.59
N GLY A 85 -2.69 10.89 6.05
CA GLY A 85 -2.82 9.64 6.79
C GLY A 85 -3.32 9.84 8.22
N GLY A 86 -3.58 8.75 8.93
CA GLY A 86 -3.98 8.74 10.34
C GLY A 86 -2.85 8.29 11.27
N ALA A 87 -3.18 8.12 12.56
CA ALA A 87 -2.23 7.74 13.60
C ALA A 87 -1.64 6.33 13.34
N GLU A 88 -2.46 5.40 12.89
CA GLU A 88 -2.06 4.02 12.62
C GLU A 88 -2.15 3.70 11.11
N ARG A 89 -1.54 2.58 10.71
CA ARG A 89 -1.55 2.14 9.30
C ARG A 89 -2.98 1.94 8.77
N TYR A 90 -3.85 1.33 9.57
CA TYR A 90 -5.23 1.08 9.13
C TYR A 90 -6.03 2.37 8.97
N HIS A 91 -5.82 3.41 9.80
CA HIS A 91 -6.41 4.73 9.58
C HIS A 91 -5.96 5.34 8.24
N SER A 92 -4.69 5.21 7.92
CA SER A 92 -4.15 5.71 6.64
C SER A 92 -4.74 4.97 5.44
N VAL A 93 -4.90 3.65 5.53
CA VAL A 93 -5.59 2.85 4.51
C VAL A 93 -7.03 3.30 4.35
N CYS A 94 -7.77 3.46 5.45
CA CYS A 94 -9.16 3.91 5.44
C CYS A 94 -9.31 5.25 4.72
N ARG A 95 -8.44 6.24 5.01
CA ARG A 95 -8.46 7.55 4.35
C ARG A 95 -8.15 7.45 2.85
N GLY A 96 -7.20 6.59 2.47
CA GLY A 96 -6.91 6.32 1.07
C GLY A 96 -8.10 5.70 0.32
N LEU A 97 -8.76 4.72 0.94
CA LEU A 97 -9.98 4.11 0.39
C LEU A 97 -11.13 5.12 0.29
N SER A 98 -11.33 5.94 1.32
CA SER A 98 -12.37 6.98 1.30
C SER A 98 -12.14 8.05 0.23
N ALA A 99 -10.89 8.34 -0.11
CA ALA A 99 -10.58 9.26 -1.21
C ALA A 99 -10.99 8.69 -2.58
N LEU A 100 -11.09 7.37 -2.73
CA LEU A 100 -11.61 6.71 -3.92
C LEU A 100 -13.15 6.75 -4.00
N ASP A 101 -13.87 6.84 -2.86
CA ASP A 101 -15.32 6.97 -2.85
C ASP A 101 -15.82 8.28 -3.46
N GLY A 102 -15.04 9.35 -3.37
CA GLY A 102 -15.37 10.67 -3.91
C GLY A 102 -15.15 10.81 -5.41
N GLN A 103 -14.72 9.77 -6.11
CA GLN A 103 -14.51 9.79 -7.56
C GLN A 103 -15.81 9.50 -8.32
N ASP A 104 -15.91 10.00 -9.56
CA ASP A 104 -17.06 9.75 -10.43
C ASP A 104 -17.34 8.27 -10.69
N GLN A 105 -16.29 7.45 -10.59
CA GLN A 105 -16.36 6.00 -10.72
C GLN A 105 -15.44 5.34 -9.70
N ARG A 106 -16.03 4.52 -8.84
CA ARG A 106 -15.27 3.66 -7.91
C ARG A 106 -14.46 2.63 -8.69
N PRO A 107 -13.25 2.29 -8.25
CA PRO A 107 -12.51 1.18 -8.84
C PRO A 107 -13.16 -0.17 -8.51
N ASP A 108 -12.92 -1.16 -9.35
CA ASP A 108 -13.32 -2.55 -9.11
C ASP A 108 -12.31 -3.26 -8.19
N LEU A 109 -11.03 -2.94 -8.40
CA LEU A 109 -9.90 -3.47 -7.63
C LEU A 109 -9.08 -2.33 -7.01
N VAL A 110 -8.53 -2.58 -5.83
CA VAL A 110 -7.60 -1.66 -5.18
C VAL A 110 -6.38 -2.42 -4.65
N LEU A 111 -5.20 -1.83 -4.88
CA LEU A 111 -3.94 -2.30 -4.31
C LEU A 111 -3.53 -1.38 -3.16
N ILE A 112 -3.12 -1.95 -2.03
CA ILE A 112 -2.56 -1.22 -0.90
C ILE A 112 -1.07 -1.51 -0.86
N HIS A 113 -0.23 -0.46 -0.93
CA HIS A 113 1.23 -0.60 -0.99
C HIS A 113 1.94 0.33 -0.03
N ASP A 114 2.97 -0.19 0.64
CA ASP A 114 3.85 0.61 1.50
C ASP A 114 4.86 1.37 0.63
N GLY A 115 4.73 2.69 0.51
CA GLY A 115 5.57 3.53 -0.36
C GLY A 115 7.08 3.52 -0.05
N ALA A 116 7.46 3.01 1.13
CA ALA A 116 8.85 2.79 1.50
C ALA A 116 9.40 1.41 1.06
N ARG A 117 8.71 0.69 0.16
CA ARG A 117 9.16 -0.56 -0.46
C ARG A 117 9.51 -0.33 -1.93
N PRO A 118 10.70 0.22 -2.24
CA PRO A 118 11.04 0.73 -3.58
C PRO A 118 11.26 -0.36 -4.63
N LEU A 119 11.41 -1.62 -4.24
CA LEU A 119 11.78 -2.71 -5.14
C LEU A 119 10.57 -3.48 -5.69
N ILE A 120 9.39 -2.85 -5.68
CA ILE A 120 8.21 -3.42 -6.34
C ILE A 120 8.40 -3.38 -7.87
N SER A 121 8.07 -4.49 -8.54
CA SER A 121 8.11 -4.57 -10.00
C SER A 121 6.72 -4.52 -10.62
N GLU A 122 6.64 -4.08 -11.88
CA GLU A 122 5.40 -4.11 -12.66
C GLU A 122 4.82 -5.53 -12.75
N GLU A 123 5.68 -6.54 -12.86
CA GLU A 123 5.28 -7.94 -12.89
C GLU A 123 4.56 -8.38 -11.61
N VAL A 124 5.05 -7.99 -10.43
CA VAL A 124 4.38 -8.29 -9.16
C VAL A 124 3.03 -7.56 -9.08
N ILE A 125 2.97 -6.29 -9.50
CA ILE A 125 1.71 -5.52 -9.55
C ILE A 125 0.70 -6.24 -10.45
N ARG A 126 1.07 -6.60 -11.68
CA ARG A 126 0.21 -7.26 -12.65
C ARG A 126 -0.32 -8.60 -12.12
N ARG A 127 0.56 -9.48 -11.64
CA ARG A 127 0.18 -10.78 -11.08
C ARG A 127 -0.75 -10.65 -9.88
N THR A 128 -0.54 -9.65 -9.02
CA THR A 128 -1.39 -9.41 -7.86
C THR A 128 -2.79 -8.94 -8.28
N ILE A 129 -2.89 -8.10 -9.33
CA ILE A 129 -4.16 -7.69 -9.92
C ILE A 129 -4.91 -8.90 -10.51
N GLU A 130 -4.23 -9.70 -11.34
CA GLU A 130 -4.82 -10.87 -11.98
C GLU A 130 -5.38 -11.88 -10.95
N ALA A 131 -4.59 -12.17 -9.91
CA ALA A 131 -5.03 -13.06 -8.86
C ALA A 131 -6.17 -12.47 -8.01
N ALA A 132 -6.16 -11.17 -7.71
CA ALA A 132 -7.27 -10.54 -7.01
C ALA A 132 -8.55 -10.50 -7.85
N ARG A 133 -8.43 -10.41 -9.18
CA ARG A 133 -9.55 -10.50 -10.12
C ARG A 133 -10.20 -11.90 -10.06
N GLU A 134 -9.40 -12.94 -10.01
CA GLU A 134 -9.86 -14.32 -9.97
C GLU A 134 -10.40 -14.72 -8.59
N TYR A 135 -9.63 -14.45 -7.53
CA TYR A 135 -9.91 -14.95 -6.17
C TYR A 135 -10.56 -13.93 -5.23
N GLY A 136 -10.74 -12.67 -5.65
CA GLY A 136 -11.30 -11.60 -4.84
C GLY A 136 -10.25 -10.85 -4.02
N SER A 137 -9.13 -11.49 -3.67
CA SER A 137 -7.99 -10.87 -2.99
C SER A 137 -6.69 -11.61 -3.29
N CYS A 138 -5.58 -10.87 -3.24
CA CYS A 138 -4.23 -11.45 -3.35
C CYS A 138 -3.23 -10.57 -2.59
N VAL A 139 -2.27 -11.19 -1.93
CA VAL A 139 -1.17 -10.48 -1.27
C VAL A 139 0.18 -10.98 -1.77
N ALA A 140 1.09 -10.07 -2.05
CA ALA A 140 2.47 -10.44 -2.32
C ALA A 140 3.12 -11.03 -1.07
N ALA A 141 3.81 -12.14 -1.19
CA ALA A 141 4.47 -12.79 -0.08
C ALA A 141 5.75 -13.51 -0.54
N VAL A 142 6.65 -13.77 0.41
CA VAL A 142 7.85 -14.58 0.19
C VAL A 142 7.92 -15.71 1.22
N PRO A 143 8.38 -16.92 0.84
CA PRO A 143 8.60 -17.99 1.81
C PRO A 143 9.59 -17.58 2.88
N VAL A 144 9.35 -17.99 4.12
CA VAL A 144 10.29 -17.76 5.22
C VAL A 144 11.55 -18.61 5.02
N LYS A 145 12.72 -17.97 5.07
CA LYS A 145 14.02 -18.63 4.90
C LYS A 145 14.64 -19.03 6.22
N ASP A 146 14.49 -18.18 7.23
CA ASP A 146 15.07 -18.40 8.56
C ASP A 146 14.22 -19.34 9.41
N THR A 147 14.83 -19.93 10.44
CA THR A 147 14.08 -20.71 11.44
C THR A 147 13.26 -19.76 12.31
N VAL A 148 11.96 -20.02 12.39
CA VAL A 148 11.03 -19.25 13.23
C VAL A 148 10.69 -20.07 14.47
N LYS A 149 10.80 -19.43 15.63
CA LYS A 149 10.42 -20.00 16.91
C LYS A 149 9.32 -19.18 17.57
N VAL A 150 8.43 -19.87 18.25
CA VAL A 150 7.53 -19.23 19.23
C VAL A 150 8.35 -19.10 20.53
N ALA A 151 8.32 -17.93 21.13
CA ALA A 151 8.94 -17.65 22.41
C ALA A 151 7.86 -17.47 23.49
N ASP A 152 8.17 -17.86 24.73
CA ASP A 152 7.36 -17.55 25.90
C ASP A 152 7.53 -16.08 26.37
N GLY A 153 6.87 -15.72 27.47
CA GLY A 153 6.95 -14.38 28.05
C GLY A 153 8.34 -13.99 28.57
N ASP A 154 9.19 -14.97 28.88
CA ASP A 154 10.55 -14.80 29.38
C ASP A 154 11.61 -14.89 28.25
N GLN A 155 11.17 -14.92 27.00
CA GLN A 155 11.99 -14.99 25.78
C GLN A 155 12.72 -16.33 25.57
N PHE A 156 12.30 -17.40 26.21
CA PHE A 156 12.76 -18.73 25.91
C PHE A 156 12.00 -19.34 24.72
N ALA A 157 12.72 -20.09 23.88
CA ALA A 157 12.12 -20.73 22.71
C ALA A 157 11.29 -21.96 23.13
N GLU A 158 9.96 -21.88 22.94
CA GLU A 158 9.03 -22.96 23.24
C GLU A 158 8.92 -23.99 22.11
N THR A 159 8.65 -23.51 20.89
CA THR A 159 8.46 -24.39 19.76
C THR A 159 9.05 -23.85 18.48
N THR A 160 9.32 -24.73 17.55
CA THR A 160 9.83 -24.39 16.21
C THR A 160 8.70 -24.59 15.22
N LEU A 161 8.35 -23.53 14.48
CA LEU A 161 7.35 -23.62 13.42
C LEU A 161 7.93 -24.28 12.17
N ASP A 162 7.10 -25.05 11.47
CA ASP A 162 7.47 -25.57 10.16
C ASP A 162 7.55 -24.44 9.14
N ARG A 163 8.76 -23.99 8.82
CA ARG A 163 8.99 -22.87 7.91
C ARG A 163 8.50 -23.11 6.48
N SER A 164 8.29 -24.37 6.08
CA SER A 164 7.75 -24.68 4.75
C SER A 164 6.31 -24.20 4.58
N LEU A 165 5.59 -23.99 5.68
CA LEU A 165 4.23 -23.47 5.73
C LEU A 165 4.15 -21.97 6.02
N LEU A 166 5.28 -21.30 6.23
CA LEU A 166 5.32 -19.89 6.64
C LEU A 166 5.68 -18.96 5.49
N TRP A 167 4.93 -17.88 5.38
CA TRP A 167 5.11 -16.82 4.40
C TRP A 167 5.21 -15.46 5.08
N GLN A 168 6.17 -14.67 4.67
CA GLN A 168 6.26 -13.25 5.06
C GLN A 168 5.41 -12.42 4.12
N ILE A 169 4.34 -11.84 4.65
CA ILE A 169 3.44 -10.99 3.90
C ILE A 169 4.12 -9.67 3.55
N GLN A 170 4.02 -9.30 2.30
CA GLN A 170 4.55 -8.08 1.72
C GLN A 170 3.42 -7.17 1.21
N THR A 171 3.77 -6.18 0.42
CA THR A 171 2.85 -5.38 -0.39
C THR A 171 3.35 -5.36 -1.84
N PRO A 172 2.47 -5.25 -2.85
CA PRO A 172 1.07 -4.83 -2.75
C PRO A 172 0.12 -5.92 -2.22
N GLN A 173 -0.96 -5.46 -1.63
CA GLN A 173 -2.11 -6.27 -1.22
C GLN A 173 -3.29 -5.81 -2.06
N ALA A 174 -3.82 -6.68 -2.93
CA ALA A 174 -4.90 -6.36 -3.86
C ALA A 174 -6.20 -7.01 -3.41
N PHE A 175 -7.31 -6.30 -3.59
CA PHE A 175 -8.63 -6.71 -3.18
C PHE A 175 -9.69 -6.20 -4.17
N ARG A 176 -10.83 -6.90 -4.28
CA ARG A 176 -12.03 -6.25 -4.78
C ARG A 176 -12.38 -5.08 -3.88
N TYR A 177 -12.61 -3.92 -4.49
CA TYR A 177 -12.78 -2.66 -3.74
C TYR A 177 -13.90 -2.77 -2.70
N GLY A 178 -15.10 -3.26 -3.09
CA GLY A 178 -16.23 -3.38 -2.18
C GLY A 178 -15.94 -4.29 -0.97
N LEU A 179 -15.14 -5.35 -1.16
CA LEU A 179 -14.76 -6.27 -0.09
C LEU A 179 -13.90 -5.56 0.97
N VAL A 180 -12.81 -4.94 0.55
CA VAL A 180 -11.89 -4.30 1.50
C VAL A 180 -12.49 -3.04 2.10
N LYS A 181 -13.23 -2.25 1.32
CA LYS A 181 -13.90 -1.04 1.83
C LYS A 181 -14.91 -1.40 2.93
N GLY A 182 -15.76 -2.41 2.69
CA GLY A 182 -16.72 -2.89 3.69
C GLY A 182 -16.05 -3.41 4.98
N ALA A 183 -14.92 -4.12 4.86
CA ALA A 183 -14.15 -4.57 6.02
C ALA A 183 -13.58 -3.40 6.82
N TYR A 184 -13.03 -2.37 6.15
CA TYR A 184 -12.53 -1.17 6.84
C TYR A 184 -13.64 -0.32 7.44
N ASP A 185 -14.80 -0.20 6.79
CA ASP A 185 -15.94 0.52 7.34
C ASP A 185 -16.45 -0.16 8.63
N SER A 186 -16.53 -1.49 8.63
CA SER A 186 -16.88 -2.26 9.82
C SER A 186 -15.85 -2.11 10.94
N LEU A 187 -14.56 -2.18 10.61
CA LEU A 187 -13.46 -1.97 11.56
C LEU A 187 -13.55 -0.58 12.23
N MET A 188 -13.75 0.47 11.41
CA MET A 188 -13.81 1.85 11.90
C MET A 188 -15.09 2.17 12.70
N ALA A 189 -16.12 1.34 12.57
CA ALA A 189 -17.35 1.46 13.36
C ALA A 189 -17.28 0.72 14.71
N ASP A 190 -16.23 -0.06 14.95
CA ASP A 190 -16.04 -0.81 16.18
C ASP A 190 -15.67 0.14 17.35
N PRO A 191 -16.50 0.27 18.38
CA PRO A 191 -16.22 1.14 19.54
C PRO A 191 -15.06 0.63 20.41
N ALA A 192 -14.58 -0.59 20.20
CA ALA A 192 -13.45 -1.18 20.92
C ALA A 192 -12.08 -0.86 20.28
N LEU A 193 -12.05 -0.14 19.17
CA LEU A 193 -10.85 0.30 18.45
C LEU A 193 -10.39 1.67 19.02
#